data_7a488d2c740b8230e1af1bf3fa28869d
#
_entry.id   7a488d2c740b8230e1af1bf3fa28869d
#
_cell.length_a   1.000
_cell.length_b   1.000
_cell.length_c   1.000
_cell.angle_alpha   90.00
_cell.angle_beta   90.00
_cell.angle_gamma   90.00
#
_symmetry.space_group_name_H-M   'P 1'
#
loop_
_entity.id
_entity.type
_entity.pdbx_description
1 polymer ?
#
loop_
_entity_poly.entity_id
_entity_poly.type
_entity_poly.pdbx_seq_one_letter_code
_entity_poly.pdbx_strand_id
1 'polypeptide(L)'
;GEPASDVFNVTGGMVRLYKLLPDGRRQIVGFALAGDFLGLALMERYGVSAEAVTEVSACRFARDAFAAYVEAKQHLLRRLHEFASHELSLAQDQMVLLGRRSAEERIAAFLIGMRDRLARLRQPSVTVPLPMSRQDIADYLGLTIETVSRTITKMARNRLLLVVPDGVRLLDPARLATLTGG
;
A
#
# COMPACT_ATOMS: atom_id res chain seq x y z
N GLY A 1 1.73 -6.80 17.97
CA GLY A 1 2.06 -7.62 19.02
C GLY A 1 1.02 -8.58 19.59
N GLU A 2 -0.24 -8.58 19.18
CA GLU A 2 -1.24 -9.57 19.60
C GLU A 2 -0.97 -10.94 18.97
N PRO A 3 -1.43 -12.06 19.62
CA PRO A 3 -1.37 -13.38 19.00
C PRO A 3 -2.04 -13.38 17.63
N ALA A 4 -1.40 -13.96 16.63
CA ALA A 4 -1.90 -13.97 15.26
C ALA A 4 -2.84 -15.16 15.05
N SER A 5 -4.07 -15.05 15.56
CA SER A 5 -5.10 -16.09 15.50
C SER A 5 -5.89 -16.14 14.22
N ASP A 6 -5.87 -15.07 13.44
CA ASP A 6 -6.75 -14.89 12.29
C ASP A 6 -6.00 -14.40 11.04
N VAL A 7 -6.58 -14.71 9.89
CA VAL A 7 -6.23 -14.17 8.57
C VAL A 7 -7.46 -13.41 8.07
N PHE A 8 -7.23 -12.26 7.46
CA PHE A 8 -8.29 -11.42 6.90
C PHE A 8 -8.07 -11.25 5.41
N ASN A 9 -9.12 -11.36 4.61
CA ASN A 9 -9.13 -10.91 3.22
C ASN A 9 -9.97 -9.63 3.14
N VAL A 10 -9.36 -8.53 2.76
CA VAL A 10 -10.06 -7.26 2.54
C VAL A 10 -10.95 -7.39 1.31
N THR A 11 -12.25 -7.13 1.45
CA THR A 11 -13.22 -7.21 0.36
C THR A 11 -13.70 -5.84 -0.11
N GLY A 12 -13.46 -4.80 0.69
CA GLY A 12 -13.79 -3.41 0.34
C GLY A 12 -13.10 -2.42 1.26
N GLY A 13 -12.96 -1.19 0.78
CA GLY A 13 -12.30 -0.12 1.52
C GLY A 13 -10.77 -0.16 1.46
N MET A 14 -10.14 0.61 2.34
CA MET A 14 -8.69 0.72 2.46
C MET A 14 -8.25 0.62 3.91
N VAL A 15 -7.20 -0.16 4.15
CA VAL A 15 -6.56 -0.35 5.47
C VAL A 15 -5.12 0.15 5.39
N ARG A 16 -4.67 0.95 6.35
CA ARG A 16 -3.25 1.25 6.54
C ARG A 16 -2.61 0.23 7.46
N LEU A 17 -1.41 -0.19 7.09
CA LEU A 17 -0.56 -1.10 7.86
C LEU A 17 0.63 -0.32 8.40
N TYR A 18 0.90 -0.40 9.69
CA TYR A 18 1.96 0.39 10.31
C TYR A 18 2.66 -0.34 11.44
N LYS A 19 3.87 0.13 11.74
CA LYS A 19 4.63 -0.21 12.95
C LYS A 19 4.80 1.02 13.81
N LEU A 20 4.69 0.85 15.12
CA LEU A 20 5.12 1.87 16.08
C LEU A 20 6.59 1.68 16.35
N LEU A 21 7.35 2.76 16.24
CA LEU A 21 8.76 2.82 16.57
C LEU A 21 8.91 3.01 18.09
N PRO A 22 10.09 2.68 18.68
CA PRO A 22 10.33 2.84 20.12
C PRO A 22 10.16 4.26 20.64
N ASP A 23 10.33 5.27 19.79
CA ASP A 23 10.15 6.68 20.08
C ASP A 23 8.70 7.17 19.93
N GLY A 24 7.75 6.27 19.68
CA GLY A 24 6.32 6.56 19.51
C GLY A 24 5.94 7.03 18.11
N ARG A 25 6.87 7.25 17.20
CA ARG A 25 6.56 7.56 15.80
C ARG A 25 5.94 6.36 15.12
N ARG A 26 5.07 6.63 14.17
CA ARG A 26 4.43 5.62 13.33
C ARG A 26 5.15 5.56 11.99
N GLN A 27 5.49 4.35 11.55
CA GLN A 27 5.95 4.09 10.18
C GLN A 27 4.88 3.30 9.45
N ILE A 28 4.26 3.88 8.44
CA ILE A 28 3.36 3.13 7.55
C ILE A 28 4.22 2.25 6.65
N VAL A 29 3.86 0.96 6.59
CA VAL A 29 4.57 -0.05 5.78
C VAL A 29 3.77 -0.45 4.55
N GLY A 30 2.47 -0.10 4.48
CA GLY A 30 1.63 -0.38 3.32
C GLY A 30 0.19 0.09 3.49
N PHE A 31 -0.54 0.01 2.38
CA PHE A 31 -1.99 0.19 2.33
C PHE A 31 -2.60 -1.07 1.69
N ALA A 32 -3.50 -1.74 2.40
CA ALA A 32 -4.22 -2.88 1.86
C ALA A 32 -5.55 -2.44 1.23
N LEU A 33 -5.85 -3.03 0.10
CA LEU A 33 -7.05 -2.80 -0.72
C LEU A 33 -7.86 -4.09 -0.86
N ALA A 34 -9.01 -4.02 -1.52
CA ALA A 34 -9.80 -5.21 -1.83
C ALA A 34 -8.95 -6.25 -2.56
N GLY A 35 -9.02 -7.52 -2.12
CA GLY A 35 -8.22 -8.64 -2.61
C GLY A 35 -6.93 -8.90 -1.81
N ASP A 36 -6.47 -7.95 -1.00
CA ASP A 36 -5.28 -8.14 -0.17
C ASP A 36 -5.60 -8.98 1.07
N PHE A 37 -4.61 -9.75 1.51
CA PHE A 37 -4.68 -10.53 2.74
C PHE A 37 -3.85 -9.89 3.85
N LEU A 38 -4.38 -9.93 5.06
CA LEU A 38 -3.69 -9.48 6.27
C LEU A 38 -3.51 -10.67 7.22
N GLY A 39 -2.38 -10.71 7.89
CA GLY A 39 -2.10 -11.76 8.87
C GLY A 39 -1.60 -13.09 8.28
N LEU A 40 -1.19 -13.13 7.00
CA LEU A 40 -0.66 -14.35 6.36
C LEU A 40 0.72 -14.76 6.86
N ALA A 41 1.49 -13.85 7.47
CA ALA A 41 2.82 -14.20 7.98
C ALA A 41 2.73 -15.33 9.00
N LEU A 42 3.55 -16.38 8.82
CA LEU A 42 3.61 -17.56 9.69
C LEU A 42 4.30 -17.25 11.04
N MET A 43 4.01 -16.10 11.63
CA MET A 43 4.54 -15.66 12.92
C MET A 43 3.47 -15.85 14.00
N GLU A 44 3.89 -16.15 15.21
CA GLU A 44 2.99 -16.32 16.37
C GLU A 44 2.24 -15.04 16.73
N ARG A 45 2.77 -13.88 16.33
CA ARG A 45 2.21 -12.56 16.61
C ARG A 45 2.12 -11.72 15.35
N TYR A 46 1.14 -10.82 15.30
CA TYR A 46 1.05 -9.85 14.21
C TYR A 46 2.26 -8.92 14.20
N GLY A 47 2.96 -8.85 13.08
CA GLY A 47 4.15 -8.02 12.90
C GLY A 47 3.86 -6.54 12.62
N VAL A 48 2.60 -6.21 12.30
CA VAL A 48 2.12 -4.86 12.00
C VAL A 48 0.76 -4.63 12.65
N SER A 49 0.42 -3.37 12.88
CA SER A 49 -0.93 -2.93 13.22
C SER A 49 -1.70 -2.57 11.95
N ALA A 50 -3.00 -2.82 11.94
CA ALA A 50 -3.90 -2.50 10.83
C ALA A 50 -5.00 -1.55 11.32
N GLU A 51 -5.29 -0.51 10.53
CA GLU A 51 -6.31 0.48 10.86
C GLU A 51 -7.06 0.91 9.60
N ALA A 52 -8.39 0.98 9.70
CA ALA A 52 -9.25 1.39 8.59
C ALA A 52 -9.01 2.87 8.22
N VAL A 53 -8.79 3.13 6.93
CA VAL A 53 -8.70 4.48 6.36
C VAL A 53 -10.06 4.96 5.87
N THR A 54 -10.86 4.03 5.34
CA THR A 54 -12.23 4.23 4.89
C THR A 54 -13.14 3.22 5.61
N GLU A 55 -14.43 3.21 5.31
CA GLU A 55 -15.26 2.05 5.64
C GLU A 55 -14.67 0.79 5.01
N VAL A 56 -14.49 -0.27 5.81
CA VAL A 56 -13.78 -1.50 5.40
C VAL A 56 -14.69 -2.70 5.62
N SER A 57 -14.76 -3.56 4.63
CA SER A 57 -15.29 -4.91 4.75
C SER A 57 -14.18 -5.94 4.55
N ALA A 58 -14.20 -7.01 5.35
CA ALA A 58 -13.22 -8.09 5.25
C ALA A 58 -13.84 -9.44 5.64
N CYS A 59 -13.39 -10.51 5.01
CA CYS A 59 -13.64 -11.88 5.46
C CYS A 59 -12.57 -12.28 6.47
N ARG A 60 -12.99 -12.81 7.61
CA ARG A 60 -12.14 -13.32 8.68
C ARG A 60 -12.09 -14.84 8.63
N PHE A 61 -10.92 -15.41 8.74
CA PHE A 61 -10.66 -16.85 8.79
C PHE A 61 -9.81 -17.17 10.01
N ALA A 62 -10.19 -18.19 10.78
CA ALA A 62 -9.29 -18.74 11.78
C ALA A 62 -8.02 -19.26 11.09
N ARG A 63 -6.86 -18.89 11.59
CA ARG A 63 -5.57 -19.16 10.96
C ARG A 63 -5.33 -20.65 10.70
N ASP A 64 -5.59 -21.50 11.72
CA ASP A 64 -5.35 -22.94 11.60
C ASP A 64 -6.26 -23.58 10.55
N ALA A 65 -7.54 -23.16 10.50
CA ALA A 65 -8.49 -23.63 9.49
C ALA A 65 -8.10 -23.16 8.09
N PHE A 66 -7.62 -21.93 7.95
CA PHE A 66 -7.12 -21.38 6.68
C PHE A 66 -5.88 -22.12 6.21
N ALA A 67 -4.91 -22.38 7.09
CA ALA A 67 -3.68 -23.12 6.78
C ALA A 67 -4.01 -24.53 6.30
N ALA A 68 -4.81 -25.28 7.07
CA ALA A 68 -5.22 -26.64 6.71
C ALA A 68 -5.98 -26.69 5.36
N TYR A 69 -6.83 -25.69 5.09
CA TYR A 69 -7.56 -25.61 3.83
C TYR A 69 -6.63 -25.34 2.63
N VAL A 70 -5.64 -24.47 2.81
CA VAL A 70 -4.66 -24.17 1.75
C VAL A 70 -3.72 -25.34 1.50
N GLU A 71 -3.22 -26.00 2.55
CA GLU A 71 -2.35 -27.18 2.46
C GLU A 71 -3.01 -28.33 1.73
N ALA A 72 -4.31 -28.54 1.95
CA ALA A 72 -5.09 -29.57 1.27
C ALA A 72 -5.30 -29.29 -0.24
N LYS A 73 -4.95 -28.09 -0.74
CA LYS A 73 -5.23 -27.66 -2.11
C LYS A 73 -3.99 -27.07 -2.79
N GLN A 74 -3.28 -27.89 -3.54
CA GLN A 74 -2.02 -27.53 -4.19
C GLN A 74 -2.08 -26.24 -5.05
N HIS A 75 -3.21 -25.97 -5.71
CA HIS A 75 -3.37 -24.73 -6.50
C HIS A 75 -3.47 -23.49 -5.63
N LEU A 76 -4.04 -23.58 -4.42
CA LEU A 76 -4.10 -22.47 -3.46
C LEU A 76 -2.72 -22.22 -2.82
N LEU A 77 -2.00 -23.29 -2.48
CA LEU A 77 -0.64 -23.18 -1.97
C LEU A 77 0.28 -22.48 -2.97
N ARG A 78 0.17 -22.80 -4.26
CA ARG A 78 0.90 -22.12 -5.33
C ARG A 78 0.55 -20.63 -5.39
N ARG A 79 -0.74 -20.28 -5.36
CA ARG A 79 -1.18 -18.88 -5.35
C ARG A 79 -0.70 -18.12 -4.13
N LEU A 80 -0.70 -18.76 -2.96
CA LEU A 80 -0.16 -18.14 -1.74
C LEU A 80 1.34 -17.88 -1.87
N HIS A 81 2.09 -18.81 -2.47
CA HIS A 81 3.51 -18.62 -2.74
C HIS A 81 3.77 -17.47 -3.73
N GLU A 82 3.01 -17.39 -4.82
CA GLU A 82 3.07 -16.29 -5.80
C GLU A 82 2.76 -14.94 -5.11
N PHE A 83 1.74 -14.90 -4.26
CA PHE A 83 1.40 -13.71 -3.48
C PHE A 83 2.55 -13.31 -2.54
N ALA A 84 3.09 -14.24 -1.76
CA ALA A 84 4.21 -13.96 -0.84
C ALA A 84 5.46 -13.47 -1.58
N SER A 85 5.77 -14.04 -2.75
CA SER A 85 6.88 -13.62 -3.59
C SER A 85 6.67 -12.21 -4.14
N HIS A 86 5.44 -11.87 -4.54
CA HIS A 86 5.08 -10.52 -4.98
C HIS A 86 5.21 -9.49 -3.85
N GLU A 87 4.70 -9.81 -2.65
CA GLU A 87 4.84 -8.95 -1.47
C GLU A 87 6.30 -8.70 -1.09
N LEU A 88 7.15 -9.74 -1.19
CA LEU A 88 8.58 -9.59 -0.96
C LEU A 88 9.22 -8.64 -1.99
N SER A 89 8.87 -8.76 -3.27
CA SER A 89 9.34 -7.85 -4.32
C SER A 89 8.92 -6.40 -4.03
N LEU A 90 7.65 -6.18 -3.66
CA LEU A 90 7.17 -4.84 -3.30
C LEU A 90 7.92 -4.26 -2.08
N ALA A 91 8.24 -5.09 -1.09
CA ALA A 91 9.02 -4.66 0.07
C ALA A 91 10.46 -4.29 -0.32
N GLN A 92 11.09 -5.02 -1.23
CA GLN A 92 12.43 -4.70 -1.77
C GLN A 92 12.41 -3.38 -2.57
N ASP A 93 11.40 -3.18 -3.42
CA ASP A 93 11.21 -1.93 -4.16
C ASP A 93 11.01 -0.74 -3.22
N GLN A 94 10.27 -0.93 -2.12
CA GLN A 94 10.10 0.09 -1.09
C GLN A 94 11.41 0.43 -0.39
N MET A 95 12.28 -0.55 -0.11
CA MET A 95 13.61 -0.27 0.47
C MET A 95 14.47 0.57 -0.46
N VAL A 96 14.48 0.27 -1.77
CA VAL A 96 15.21 1.06 -2.78
C VAL A 96 14.62 2.48 -2.86
N LEU A 97 13.29 2.58 -2.87
CA LEU A 97 12.58 3.85 -2.93
C LEU A 97 12.96 4.75 -1.74
N LEU A 98 12.97 4.22 -0.54
CA LEU A 98 13.30 4.97 0.68
C LEU A 98 14.79 5.33 0.77
N GLY A 99 15.68 4.50 0.21
CA GLY A 99 17.12 4.67 0.35
C GLY A 99 17.78 5.60 -0.65
N ARG A 100 17.28 5.70 -1.86
CA ARG A 100 18.00 6.31 -2.99
C ARG A 100 17.23 7.37 -3.78
N ARG A 101 15.90 7.51 -3.61
CA ARG A 101 15.07 8.37 -4.45
C ARG A 101 14.77 9.72 -3.81
N SER A 102 14.65 10.76 -4.63
CA SER A 102 14.19 12.10 -4.24
C SER A 102 12.72 12.07 -3.81
N ALA A 103 12.25 13.12 -3.13
CA ALA A 103 10.85 13.24 -2.73
C ALA A 103 9.89 13.20 -3.94
N GLU A 104 10.30 13.78 -5.08
CA GLU A 104 9.50 13.79 -6.31
C GLU A 104 9.36 12.38 -6.90
N GLU A 105 10.46 11.62 -6.96
CA GLU A 105 10.46 10.23 -7.41
C GLU A 105 9.65 9.32 -6.48
N ARG A 106 9.75 9.50 -5.16
CA ARG A 106 8.96 8.73 -4.19
C ARG A 106 7.46 8.96 -4.35
N ILE A 107 7.04 10.20 -4.51
CA ILE A 107 5.63 10.55 -4.70
C ILE A 107 5.13 10.06 -6.06
N ALA A 108 5.92 10.19 -7.13
CA ALA A 108 5.58 9.65 -8.45
C ALA A 108 5.38 8.12 -8.38
N ALA A 109 6.32 7.39 -7.77
CA ALA A 109 6.23 5.95 -7.61
C ALA A 109 4.99 5.53 -6.81
N PHE A 110 4.69 6.24 -5.71
CA PHE A 110 3.48 6.00 -4.92
C PHE A 110 2.21 6.17 -5.74
N LEU A 111 2.09 7.26 -6.49
CA LEU A 111 0.89 7.55 -7.29
C LEU A 111 0.70 6.56 -8.44
N ILE A 112 1.78 6.18 -9.13
CA ILE A 112 1.76 5.17 -10.20
C ILE A 112 1.40 3.81 -9.61
N GLY A 113 2.02 3.40 -8.50
CA GLY A 113 1.73 2.14 -7.82
C GLY A 113 0.27 2.04 -7.37
N MET A 114 -0.28 3.12 -6.79
CA MET A 114 -1.70 3.18 -6.41
C MET A 114 -2.63 3.07 -7.62
N ARG A 115 -2.34 3.79 -8.72
CA ARG A 115 -3.09 3.68 -9.97
C ARG A 115 -3.12 2.25 -10.48
N ASP A 116 -1.96 1.59 -10.54
CA ASP A 116 -1.82 0.26 -11.10
C ASP A 116 -2.52 -0.81 -10.22
N ARG A 117 -2.49 -0.64 -8.90
CA ARG A 117 -3.25 -1.50 -7.98
C ARG A 117 -4.76 -1.33 -8.18
N LEU A 118 -5.26 -0.11 -8.31
CA LEU A 118 -6.68 0.16 -8.56
C LEU A 118 -7.12 -0.36 -9.94
N ALA A 119 -6.28 -0.25 -10.96
CA ALA A 119 -6.56 -0.80 -12.28
C ALA A 119 -6.73 -2.33 -12.27
N ARG A 120 -5.95 -3.05 -11.45
CA ARG A 120 -6.12 -4.51 -11.24
C ARG A 120 -7.47 -4.85 -10.60
N LEU A 121 -8.03 -3.96 -9.80
CA LEU A 121 -9.37 -4.10 -9.21
C LEU A 121 -10.49 -3.74 -10.21
N ARG A 122 -10.19 -3.65 -11.51
CA ARG A 122 -11.11 -3.23 -12.59
C ARG A 122 -11.72 -1.84 -12.37
N GLN A 123 -10.97 -0.97 -11.73
CA GLN A 123 -11.28 0.44 -11.55
C GLN A 123 -10.25 1.32 -12.30
N PRO A 124 -10.06 1.15 -13.63
CA PRO A 124 -9.12 1.96 -14.37
C PRO A 124 -9.59 3.42 -14.33
N SER A 125 -8.78 4.30 -13.78
CA SER A 125 -9.08 5.73 -13.71
C SER A 125 -7.80 6.53 -13.84
N VAL A 126 -7.89 7.65 -14.52
CA VAL A 126 -6.83 8.68 -14.51
C VAL A 126 -6.80 9.43 -13.17
N THR A 127 -7.89 9.32 -12.38
CA THR A 127 -7.95 9.86 -11.02
C THR A 127 -7.55 8.76 -10.03
N VAL A 128 -6.54 9.03 -9.23
CA VAL A 128 -6.07 8.17 -8.14
C VAL A 128 -6.70 8.70 -6.85
N PRO A 129 -7.67 7.99 -6.27
CA PRO A 129 -8.25 8.36 -4.98
C PRO A 129 -7.18 8.22 -3.88
N LEU A 130 -7.11 9.22 -3.02
CA LEU A 130 -6.19 9.27 -1.89
C LEU A 130 -6.99 9.55 -0.60
N PRO A 131 -7.71 8.55 -0.08
CA PRO A 131 -8.52 8.71 1.13
C PRO A 131 -7.65 8.83 2.40
N MET A 132 -6.36 8.44 2.31
CA MET A 132 -5.41 8.62 3.39
C MET A 132 -4.97 10.08 3.52
N SER A 133 -4.56 10.47 4.72
CA SER A 133 -4.06 11.82 4.99
C SER A 133 -2.68 12.07 4.33
N ARG A 134 -2.31 13.34 4.19
CA ARG A 134 -0.95 13.72 3.77
C ARG A 134 0.10 13.25 4.76
N GLN A 135 -0.24 13.15 6.04
CA GLN A 135 0.63 12.58 7.06
C GLN A 135 0.85 11.08 6.82
N ASP A 136 -0.18 10.33 6.46
CA ASP A 136 -0.03 8.90 6.14
C ASP A 136 0.88 8.68 4.93
N ILE A 137 0.76 9.53 3.90
CA ILE A 137 1.66 9.50 2.74
C ILE A 137 3.09 9.83 3.16
N ALA A 138 3.27 10.82 4.02
CA ALA A 138 4.58 11.19 4.55
C ALA A 138 5.20 10.04 5.36
N ASP A 139 4.45 9.44 6.28
CA ASP A 139 4.87 8.30 7.10
C ASP A 139 5.22 7.06 6.23
N TYR A 140 4.51 6.86 5.10
CA TYR A 140 4.80 5.77 4.16
C TYR A 140 6.06 6.02 3.33
N LEU A 141 6.28 7.26 2.89
CA LEU A 141 7.39 7.64 2.01
C LEU A 141 8.67 8.07 2.73
N GLY A 142 8.65 8.12 4.08
CA GLY A 142 9.77 8.62 4.87
C GLY A 142 10.07 10.09 4.59
N LEU A 143 9.01 10.90 4.45
CA LEU A 143 9.07 12.34 4.18
C LEU A 143 8.36 13.10 5.30
N THR A 144 8.50 14.44 5.30
CA THR A 144 7.65 15.28 6.13
C THR A 144 6.37 15.66 5.37
N ILE A 145 5.29 15.98 6.11
CA ILE A 145 4.01 16.41 5.53
C ILE A 145 4.18 17.65 4.64
N GLU A 146 5.08 18.58 5.03
CA GLU A 146 5.39 19.78 4.27
C GLU A 146 6.07 19.42 2.95
N THR A 147 6.99 18.45 2.96
CA THR A 147 7.66 17.97 1.76
C THR A 147 6.67 17.31 0.80
N VAL A 148 5.77 16.45 1.30
CA VAL A 148 4.69 15.86 0.51
C VAL A 148 3.83 16.95 -0.13
N SER A 149 3.35 17.91 0.66
CA SER A 149 2.48 18.98 0.19
C SER A 149 3.15 19.88 -0.86
N ARG A 150 4.39 20.30 -0.60
CA ARG A 150 5.17 21.10 -1.56
C ARG A 150 5.45 20.37 -2.86
N THR A 151 5.79 19.07 -2.77
CA THR A 151 6.12 18.29 -3.97
C THR A 151 4.87 18.06 -4.82
N ILE A 152 3.73 17.72 -4.24
CA ILE A 152 2.47 17.58 -4.98
C ILE A 152 2.07 18.92 -5.65
N THR A 153 2.21 20.05 -4.95
CA THR A 153 1.97 21.37 -5.52
C THR A 153 2.92 21.67 -6.69
N LYS A 154 4.21 21.33 -6.57
CA LYS A 154 5.18 21.45 -7.66
C LYS A 154 4.79 20.61 -8.87
N MET A 155 4.42 19.35 -8.65
CA MET A 155 3.96 18.44 -9.73
C MET A 155 2.72 18.99 -10.43
N ALA A 156 1.78 19.59 -9.67
CA ALA A 156 0.59 20.21 -10.24
C ALA A 156 0.94 21.44 -11.11
N ARG A 157 1.84 22.30 -10.65
CA ARG A 157 2.36 23.45 -11.44
C ARG A 157 3.04 23.00 -12.73
N ASN A 158 3.75 21.87 -12.69
CA ASN A 158 4.42 21.25 -13.85
C ASN A 158 3.47 20.44 -14.75
N ARG A 159 2.14 20.49 -14.49
CA ARG A 159 1.08 19.80 -15.25
C ARG A 159 1.26 18.28 -15.30
N LEU A 160 1.90 17.68 -14.32
CA LEU A 160 2.00 16.22 -14.19
C LEU A 160 0.72 15.63 -13.60
N LEU A 161 0.06 16.37 -12.70
CA LEU A 161 -1.18 15.99 -12.06
C LEU A 161 -2.05 17.21 -11.76
N LEU A 162 -3.33 16.96 -11.43
CA LEU A 162 -4.26 17.94 -10.91
C LEU A 162 -4.77 17.43 -9.54
N VAL A 163 -4.69 18.27 -8.51
CA VAL A 163 -5.28 17.95 -7.20
C VAL A 163 -6.79 18.09 -7.30
N VAL A 164 -7.52 17.07 -6.88
CA VAL A 164 -8.99 17.03 -6.81
C VAL A 164 -9.41 16.73 -5.36
N PRO A 165 -10.68 16.95 -4.98
CA PRO A 165 -11.13 16.80 -3.59
C PRO A 165 -10.73 15.45 -2.95
N ASP A 166 -10.90 14.34 -3.69
CA ASP A 166 -10.72 12.99 -3.17
C ASP A 166 -9.40 12.33 -3.64
N GLY A 167 -8.45 13.12 -4.18
CA GLY A 167 -7.19 12.53 -4.65
C GLY A 167 -6.43 13.40 -5.64
N VAL A 168 -5.87 12.75 -6.65
CA VAL A 168 -5.16 13.42 -7.75
C VAL A 168 -5.56 12.82 -9.09
N ARG A 169 -5.71 13.66 -10.11
CA ARG A 169 -5.85 13.23 -11.50
C ARG A 169 -4.49 13.31 -12.18
N LEU A 170 -4.03 12.19 -12.72
CA LEU A 170 -2.76 12.15 -13.45
C LEU A 170 -2.98 12.75 -14.86
N LEU A 171 -2.26 13.82 -15.17
CA LEU A 171 -2.33 14.50 -16.46
C LEU A 171 -1.31 13.93 -17.45
N ASP A 172 -0.14 13.53 -16.96
CA ASP A 172 0.93 12.91 -17.75
C ASP A 172 1.49 11.68 -17.02
N PRO A 173 0.75 10.54 -17.08
CA PRO A 173 1.20 9.30 -16.42
C PRO A 173 2.52 8.76 -16.99
N ALA A 174 2.80 8.98 -18.28
CA ALA A 174 4.03 8.51 -18.91
C ALA A 174 5.25 9.24 -18.32
N ARG A 175 5.19 10.56 -18.21
CA ARG A 175 6.26 11.35 -17.60
C ARG A 175 6.40 11.08 -16.09
N LEU A 176 5.29 10.80 -15.38
CA LEU A 176 5.37 10.35 -13.98
C LEU A 176 6.08 9.00 -13.88
N ALA A 177 5.81 8.06 -14.79
CA ALA A 177 6.48 6.76 -14.82
C ALA A 177 7.99 6.91 -15.11
N THR A 178 8.43 7.82 -16.00
CA THR A 178 9.87 8.06 -16.22
C THR A 178 10.59 8.60 -14.98
N LEU A 179 9.90 9.35 -14.11
CA LEU A 179 10.47 9.77 -12.82
C LEU A 179 10.72 8.60 -11.86
N THR A 180 10.05 7.48 -12.05
CA THR A 180 10.22 6.31 -11.17
C THR A 180 11.41 5.43 -11.56
N GLY A 181 12.14 5.78 -12.59
CA GLY A 181 13.34 5.05 -13.04
C GLY A 181 13.00 3.78 -13.81
N GLY A 182 11.86 3.82 -14.55
CA GLY A 182 11.51 2.79 -15.55
C GLY A 182 12.41 2.86 -16.76
#